data_8b3e174cc0463b1f14ced999f9174b35
#
_entry.id   8b3e174cc0463b1f14ced999f9174b35
#
_cell.length_a   1.000
_cell.length_b   1.000
_cell.length_c   1.000
_cell.angle_alpha   90.00
_cell.angle_beta   90.00
_cell.angle_gamma   90.00
#
_symmetry.space_group_name_H-M   'P 1'
#
loop_
_entity.id
_entity.type
_entity.pdbx_description
1 polymer ?
#
loop_
_entity_poly.entity_id
_entity_poly.type
_entity_poly.pdbx_seq_one_letter_code
_entity_poly.pdbx_strand_id
1 'polypeptide(L)'
;APNASHTGSATRLLVQTPLTIASSWGIACAATQGLGIGVAADFAVHGVLQTGALVPVLPDWSLTGKYAPRVAHAVYAPTRHVPPKIRALIDHLLDQGGNHLETTNMLIRR
;
A
#
# COMPACT_ATOMS: atom_id res chain seq x y z
N ALA A 1 10.79 0.23 9.11
CA ALA A 1 10.42 0.12 10.51
C ALA A 1 9.11 0.84 10.79
N PRO A 2 8.27 0.31 11.65
CA PRO A 2 7.05 1.00 12.03
C PRO A 2 7.37 2.26 12.82
N ASN A 3 6.51 3.24 12.66
CA ASN A 3 6.63 4.52 13.34
C ASN A 3 5.41 4.73 14.23
N ALA A 4 5.62 5.22 15.44
CA ALA A 4 4.54 5.50 16.36
C ALA A 4 3.73 6.70 15.87
N SER A 5 2.44 6.49 15.69
CA SER A 5 1.55 7.52 15.14
C SER A 5 1.31 8.69 16.10
N HIS A 6 1.53 8.47 17.39
CA HIS A 6 1.18 9.46 18.42
C HIS A 6 2.34 10.31 18.91
N THR A 7 3.56 9.86 18.77
CA THR A 7 4.72 10.52 19.40
C THR A 7 5.69 11.09 18.39
N GLY A 8 5.53 10.81 17.11
CA GLY A 8 6.48 11.22 16.09
C GLY A 8 7.84 10.52 16.20
N SER A 9 8.01 9.61 17.15
CA SER A 9 9.25 8.84 17.29
C SER A 9 9.22 7.62 16.39
N ALA A 10 10.38 7.32 15.76
CA ALA A 10 10.54 6.15 14.91
C ALA A 10 11.35 5.08 15.63
N THR A 11 10.94 3.84 15.48
CA THR A 11 11.66 2.68 15.99
C THR A 11 12.11 1.84 14.81
N ARG A 12 13.37 1.44 14.79
CA ARG A 12 13.92 0.57 13.77
C ARG A 12 14.04 -0.85 14.33
N LEU A 13 13.46 -1.79 13.60
CA LEU A 13 13.58 -3.20 13.91
C LEU A 13 14.33 -3.91 12.78
N LEU A 14 15.32 -4.73 13.17
CA LEU A 14 15.99 -5.62 12.23
C LEU A 14 15.25 -6.95 12.23
N VAL A 15 14.77 -7.33 11.07
CA VAL A 15 14.03 -8.58 10.89
C VAL A 15 14.73 -9.45 9.85
N GLN A 16 14.59 -10.76 10.01
CA GLN A 16 15.02 -11.69 8.98
C GLN A 16 13.95 -11.76 7.90
N THR A 17 14.38 -11.68 6.65
CA THR A 17 13.47 -11.76 5.50
C THR A 17 13.84 -12.95 4.63
N PRO A 18 13.42 -14.16 5.01
CA PRO A 18 13.78 -15.37 4.26
C PRO A 18 13.13 -15.42 2.87
N LEU A 19 12.09 -14.64 2.66
CA LEU A 19 11.37 -14.60 1.39
C LEU A 19 11.11 -13.15 0.98
N THR A 20 11.46 -12.83 -0.26
CA THR A 20 11.20 -11.53 -0.85
C THR A 20 10.38 -11.72 -2.12
N ILE A 21 9.25 -11.04 -2.20
CA ILE A 21 8.34 -11.10 -3.35
C ILE A 21 8.09 -9.68 -3.84
N ALA A 22 8.19 -9.46 -5.14
CA ALA A 22 8.05 -8.13 -5.74
C ALA A 22 6.60 -7.63 -5.77
N SER A 23 5.62 -8.51 -5.61
CA SER A 23 4.20 -8.18 -5.71
C SER A 23 3.51 -8.23 -4.36
N SER A 24 2.71 -7.19 -4.03
CA SER A 24 1.88 -7.22 -2.83
C SER A 24 0.86 -8.36 -2.84
N TRP A 25 0.38 -8.76 -4.02
CA TRP A 25 -0.51 -9.91 -4.16
C TRP A 25 0.20 -11.20 -3.76
N GLY A 26 1.44 -11.37 -4.18
CA GLY A 26 2.25 -12.52 -3.79
C GLY A 26 2.54 -12.54 -2.29
N ILE A 27 2.83 -11.40 -1.70
CA ILE A 27 3.00 -11.27 -0.24
C ILE A 27 1.72 -11.67 0.49
N ALA A 28 0.55 -11.21 0.02
CA ALA A 28 -0.73 -11.57 0.61
C ALA A 28 -0.98 -13.08 0.53
N CYS A 29 -0.68 -13.71 -0.60
CA CYS A 29 -0.80 -15.16 -0.75
C CYS A 29 0.10 -15.90 0.23
N ALA A 30 1.35 -15.49 0.36
CA ALA A 30 2.31 -16.11 1.28
C ALA A 30 1.85 -15.97 2.74
N ALA A 31 1.38 -14.80 3.12
CA ALA A 31 0.88 -14.56 4.48
C ALA A 31 -0.38 -15.39 4.76
N THR A 32 -1.28 -15.53 3.79
CA THR A 32 -2.47 -16.37 3.92
C THR A 32 -2.13 -17.84 4.18
N GLN A 33 -1.01 -18.30 3.63
CA GLN A 33 -0.50 -19.65 3.88
C GLN A 33 0.23 -19.79 5.22
N GLY A 34 0.30 -18.73 6.02
CA GLY A 34 0.92 -18.78 7.34
C GLY A 34 2.43 -18.69 7.32
N LEU A 35 3.05 -18.17 6.26
CA LEU A 35 4.52 -18.08 6.16
C LEU A 35 5.13 -17.00 7.06
N GLY A 36 4.33 -16.09 7.61
CA GLY A 36 4.83 -15.07 8.51
C GLY A 36 4.12 -13.74 8.36
N ILE A 37 4.81 -12.68 8.77
CA ILE A 37 4.33 -11.31 8.67
C ILE A 37 4.86 -10.72 7.36
N GLY A 38 3.98 -10.10 6.59
CA GLY A 38 4.33 -9.46 5.32
C GLY A 38 4.06 -7.98 5.34
N VAL A 39 4.74 -7.25 4.46
CA VAL A 39 4.43 -5.85 4.15
C VAL A 39 3.75 -5.82 2.79
N ALA A 40 2.56 -5.27 2.72
CA ALA A 40 1.79 -5.20 1.48
C ALA A 40 1.04 -3.88 1.37
N ALA A 41 0.74 -3.48 0.14
CA ALA A 41 -0.07 -2.30 -0.11
C ALA A 41 -1.54 -2.56 0.28
N ASP A 42 -2.19 -1.57 0.84
CA ASP A 42 -3.56 -1.65 1.35
C ASP A 42 -4.55 -2.11 0.27
N PHE A 43 -4.44 -1.56 -0.94
CA PHE A 43 -5.34 -1.92 -2.03
C PHE A 43 -5.26 -3.40 -2.42
N ALA A 44 -4.10 -4.03 -2.23
CA ALA A 44 -3.89 -5.44 -2.58
C ALA A 44 -4.48 -6.40 -1.54
N VAL A 45 -4.61 -5.95 -0.30
CA VAL A 45 -5.03 -6.82 0.81
C VAL A 45 -6.40 -6.47 1.38
N HIS A 46 -7.03 -5.42 0.87
CA HIS A 46 -8.31 -4.92 1.38
C HIS A 46 -9.38 -6.02 1.49
N GLY A 47 -9.60 -6.76 0.41
CA GLY A 47 -10.59 -7.84 0.41
C GLY A 47 -10.28 -8.97 1.38
N VAL A 48 -9.01 -9.32 1.49
CA VAL A 48 -8.56 -10.41 2.38
C VAL A 48 -8.67 -10.00 3.85
N LEU A 49 -8.44 -8.73 4.14
CA LEU A 49 -8.64 -8.18 5.49
C LEU A 49 -10.12 -8.15 5.87
N GLN A 50 -11.00 -7.82 4.94
CA GLN A 50 -12.44 -7.83 5.18
C GLN A 50 -12.98 -9.21 5.51
N THR A 51 -12.45 -10.25 4.89
CA THR A 51 -12.86 -11.64 5.15
C THR A 51 -12.27 -12.20 6.44
N GLY A 52 -11.29 -11.52 7.03
CA GLY A 52 -10.59 -11.98 8.23
C GLY A 52 -9.52 -13.04 7.96
N ALA A 53 -9.24 -13.37 6.71
CA ALA A 53 -8.17 -14.33 6.37
C ALA A 53 -6.78 -13.80 6.72
N LEU A 54 -6.61 -12.48 6.67
CA LEU A 54 -5.43 -11.78 7.17
C LEU A 54 -5.86 -10.72 8.16
N VAL A 55 -4.98 -10.43 9.11
CA VAL A 55 -5.21 -9.38 10.10
C VAL A 55 -4.05 -8.38 10.07
N PRO A 56 -4.32 -7.09 10.34
CA PRO A 56 -3.26 -6.12 10.43
C PRO A 56 -2.42 -6.34 11.68
N VAL A 57 -1.13 -6.08 11.56
CA VAL A 57 -0.16 -6.15 12.67
C VAL A 57 0.23 -4.73 13.02
N LEU A 58 0.24 -4.39 14.29
CA LEU A 58 0.57 -3.07 14.80
C LEU A 58 -0.25 -1.97 14.10
N PRO A 59 -1.59 -2.01 14.19
CA PRO A 59 -2.45 -1.09 13.44
C PRO A 59 -2.26 0.38 13.82
N ASP A 60 -1.76 0.64 15.03
CA ASP A 60 -1.50 2.00 15.52
C ASP A 60 -0.14 2.57 15.06
N TRP A 61 0.62 1.80 14.30
CA TRP A 61 1.94 2.17 13.81
C TRP A 61 1.90 2.38 12.31
N SER A 62 2.68 3.35 11.84
CA SER A 62 2.85 3.62 10.41
C SER A 62 4.26 3.26 9.97
N LEU A 63 4.38 2.73 8.77
CA LEU A 63 5.67 2.45 8.17
C LEU A 63 6.26 3.73 7.57
N THR A 64 7.59 3.85 7.69
CA THR A 64 8.33 5.01 7.17
C THR A 64 9.40 4.59 6.17
N GLY A 65 10.12 5.54 5.60
CA GLY A 65 11.16 5.27 4.62
C GLY A 65 10.58 4.78 3.30
N LYS A 66 11.16 3.72 2.76
CA LYS A 66 10.70 3.17 1.48
C LYS A 66 9.29 2.60 1.50
N TYR A 67 8.74 2.37 2.68
CA TYR A 67 7.38 1.84 2.86
C TYR A 67 6.38 2.92 3.25
N ALA A 68 6.80 4.18 3.29
CA ALA A 68 5.90 5.29 3.58
C ALA A 68 4.76 5.38 2.56
N PRO A 69 3.64 6.00 2.92
CA PRO A 69 2.54 6.21 1.99
C PRO A 69 2.99 6.89 0.70
N ARG A 70 2.43 6.48 -0.42
CA ARG A 70 2.73 7.02 -1.74
C ARG A 70 1.46 7.42 -2.44
N VAL A 71 1.59 8.44 -3.29
CA VAL A 71 0.48 8.92 -4.12
C VAL A 71 0.74 8.47 -5.56
N ALA A 72 -0.29 7.95 -6.21
CA ALA A 72 -0.22 7.65 -7.62
C ALA A 72 -0.38 8.94 -8.44
N HIS A 73 0.45 9.10 -9.45
CA HIS A 73 0.43 10.25 -10.34
C HIS A 73 0.13 9.82 -11.77
N ALA A 74 -0.77 10.53 -12.42
CA ALA A 74 -0.95 10.42 -13.86
C ALA A 74 0.00 11.41 -14.53
N VAL A 75 0.92 10.90 -15.33
CA VAL A 75 1.90 11.73 -16.05
C VAL A 75 1.60 11.67 -17.53
N TYR A 76 1.49 12.82 -18.15
CA TYR A 76 1.22 12.93 -19.59
C TYR A 76 2.03 14.08 -20.20
N ALA A 77 2.18 14.05 -21.52
CA ALA A 77 2.99 15.03 -22.22
C ALA A 77 2.47 16.46 -22.00
N PRO A 78 3.36 17.45 -21.78
CA PRO A 78 2.93 18.83 -21.62
C PRO A 78 2.48 19.37 -22.98
N THR A 79 1.16 19.49 -23.16
CA THR A 79 0.56 20.04 -24.37
C THR A 79 -0.26 21.25 -24.01
N ARG A 80 -0.41 22.15 -24.99
CA ARG A 80 -1.21 23.38 -24.80
C ARG A 80 -2.68 23.05 -24.50
N HIS A 81 -3.17 21.96 -25.08
CA HIS A 81 -4.51 21.44 -24.85
C HIS A 81 -4.42 19.95 -24.57
N VAL A 82 -5.00 19.51 -23.47
CA VAL A 82 -5.09 18.10 -23.14
C VAL A 82 -6.14 17.47 -24.08
N PRO A 83 -5.79 16.45 -24.87
CA PRO A 83 -6.78 15.79 -25.72
C PRO A 83 -7.96 15.28 -24.93
N PRO A 84 -9.20 15.35 -25.44
CA PRO A 84 -10.40 14.93 -24.71
C PRO A 84 -10.34 13.49 -24.21
N LYS A 85 -9.71 12.58 -24.95
CA LYS A 85 -9.55 11.19 -24.53
C LYS A 85 -8.70 11.04 -23.29
N ILE A 86 -7.64 11.85 -23.14
CA ILE A 86 -6.74 11.83 -21.97
C ILE A 86 -7.48 12.43 -20.78
N ARG A 87 -8.17 13.55 -20.97
CA ARG A 87 -8.95 14.16 -19.92
C ARG A 87 -10.07 13.24 -19.43
N ALA A 88 -10.78 12.58 -20.35
CA ALA A 88 -11.81 11.62 -19.99
C ALA A 88 -11.26 10.47 -19.15
N LEU A 89 -10.08 9.95 -19.49
CA LEU A 89 -9.43 8.90 -18.72
C LEU A 89 -9.04 9.38 -17.33
N ILE A 90 -8.44 10.57 -17.23
CA ILE A 90 -8.03 11.14 -15.95
C ILE A 90 -9.26 11.36 -15.06
N ASP A 91 -10.32 11.96 -15.60
CA ASP A 91 -11.55 12.21 -14.86
C ASP A 91 -12.17 10.90 -14.38
N HIS A 92 -12.17 9.87 -15.22
CA HIS A 92 -12.66 8.54 -14.85
C HIS A 92 -11.85 7.92 -13.70
N LEU A 93 -10.53 8.01 -13.77
CA LEU A 93 -9.66 7.48 -12.72
C LEU A 93 -9.86 8.22 -11.40
N LEU A 94 -10.03 9.54 -11.44
CA LEU A 94 -10.29 10.34 -10.25
C LEU A 94 -11.65 10.00 -9.64
N ASP A 95 -12.67 9.78 -10.45
CA ASP A 95 -13.99 9.36 -9.97
C ASP A 95 -13.94 7.99 -9.30
N GLN A 96 -13.21 7.03 -9.89
CA GLN A 96 -13.09 5.66 -9.34
C GLN A 96 -12.26 5.62 -8.07
N GLY A 97 -11.19 6.41 -8.01
CA GLY A 97 -10.28 6.44 -6.86
C GLY A 97 -10.69 7.42 -5.77
N GLY A 98 -11.71 8.24 -6.01
CA GLY A 98 -12.00 9.38 -5.16
C GLY A 98 -10.83 10.37 -5.16
N ASN A 99 -10.73 11.17 -4.12
CA ASN A 99 -9.60 12.10 -3.98
C ASN A 99 -8.35 11.43 -3.39
N HIS A 100 -8.37 10.12 -3.22
CA HIS A 100 -7.30 9.38 -2.56
C HIS A 100 -6.66 8.38 -3.52
N LEU A 101 -5.62 8.84 -4.21
CA LEU A 101 -4.71 7.98 -4.94
C LEU A 101 -3.49 7.62 -4.09
N GLU A 102 -3.66 7.68 -2.78
CA GLU A 102 -2.62 7.34 -1.83
C GLU A 102 -2.67 5.85 -1.51
N THR A 103 -1.51 5.20 -1.58
CA THR A 103 -1.36 3.83 -1.16
C THR A 103 -0.57 3.76 0.14
N THR A 104 -1.04 2.99 1.08
CA THR A 104 -0.38 2.77 2.36
C THR A 104 0.08 1.33 2.45
N ASN A 105 1.35 1.14 2.76
CA ASN A 105 1.87 -0.19 3.07
C ASN A 105 1.54 -0.52 4.51
N MET A 106 1.21 -1.77 4.76
CA MET A 106 0.84 -2.24 6.10
C MET A 106 1.44 -3.61 6.38
N LEU A 107 1.62 -3.89 7.66
CA LEU A 107 2.04 -5.21 8.11
C LEU A 107 0.79 -6.10 8.25
N ILE A 108 0.87 -7.29 7.72
CA ILE A 108 -0.22 -8.26 7.71
C ILE A 108 0.27 -9.63 8.13
N ARG A 109 -0.60 -10.41 8.73
CA ARG A 109 -0.36 -11.82 9.02
C ARG A 109 -1.67 -12.59 8.94
N ARG A 110 -1.54 -13.88 8.85
CA ARG A 110 -2.67 -14.80 8.97
C ARG A 110 -3.29 -14.76 10.36
#